data_57a8f04aa0e6b6c9e30abce16fb2d5b1
#
_entry.id   57a8f04aa0e6b6c9e30abce16fb2d5b1
#
_cell.length_a   1.000
_cell.length_b   1.000
_cell.length_c   1.000
_cell.angle_alpha   90.00
_cell.angle_beta   90.00
_cell.angle_gamma   90.00
#
_symmetry.space_group_name_H-M   'P 1'
#
loop_
_entity.id
_entity.type
_entity.pdbx_description
1 polymer ?
#
loop_
_entity_poly.entity_id
_entity_poly.type
_entity_poly.pdbx_seq_one_letter_code
_entity_poly.pdbx_strand_id
1 'polypeptide(L)'
;EGAAQASMFHVSYTADGAAAAMRPVTFFYNGGPGSASVWLHLGSFGPRRIATGVPSTSGAQPFPLVVNDESLLDTTDLVFVNAVGTGLSQAIRPFSNRSFWGVDVDAALFRDFIVRWLEAHGRQASPRYLYGESYGGPRTAVLARLLESAGVRLDGLILQSPAMDYNSNCGVSITNRISCAGNLPTYALVGAWHRLPSPPAPADDAYAAAMRDVTRDVYGPAVQALLGGAPFESTLPSRLAGWTGSPAA
;
A
#
# COMPACT_ATOMS: atom_id res chain seq x y z
N GLU A 1 5.39 -9.81 -33.36
CA GLU A 1 5.39 -8.97 -32.13
C GLU A 1 5.11 -7.51 -32.52
N GLY A 2 4.17 -6.86 -31.82
CA GLY A 2 3.86 -5.44 -32.03
C GLY A 2 4.95 -4.51 -31.51
N ALA A 3 4.92 -3.23 -31.93
CA ALA A 3 5.84 -2.22 -31.40
C ALA A 3 5.61 -2.00 -29.89
N ALA A 4 6.68 -1.69 -29.15
CA ALA A 4 6.60 -1.39 -27.72
C ALA A 4 5.71 -0.16 -27.47
N GLN A 5 4.77 -0.27 -26.55
CA GLN A 5 3.77 0.76 -26.24
C GLN A 5 4.08 1.53 -24.95
N ALA A 6 4.86 0.93 -24.06
CA ALA A 6 5.29 1.53 -22.80
C ALA A 6 6.66 0.99 -22.38
N SER A 7 7.37 1.75 -21.55
CA SER A 7 8.56 1.30 -20.82
C SER A 7 8.23 1.20 -19.33
N MET A 8 8.65 0.08 -18.72
CA MET A 8 8.44 -0.15 -17.28
C MET A 8 9.81 -0.18 -16.58
N PHE A 9 10.05 0.82 -15.76
CA PHE A 9 11.23 0.88 -14.90
C PHE A 9 11.11 -0.10 -13.75
N HIS A 10 12.20 -0.80 -13.48
CA HIS A 10 12.28 -1.69 -12.33
C HIS A 10 13.68 -1.68 -11.74
N VAL A 11 13.78 -2.13 -10.49
CA VAL A 11 15.06 -2.42 -9.82
C VAL A 11 15.03 -3.87 -9.37
N SER A 12 16.06 -4.62 -9.74
CA SER A 12 16.20 -6.02 -9.34
C SER A 12 17.43 -6.22 -8.45
N TYR A 13 17.27 -7.02 -7.43
CA TYR A 13 18.34 -7.50 -6.57
C TYR A 13 18.36 -9.02 -6.61
N THR A 14 19.51 -9.59 -6.89
CA THR A 14 19.74 -11.04 -6.90
C THR A 14 20.84 -11.39 -5.91
N ALA A 15 20.71 -12.49 -5.20
CA ALA A 15 21.75 -12.94 -4.29
C ALA A 15 22.90 -13.58 -5.06
N ASP A 16 24.12 -13.21 -4.68
CA ASP A 16 25.34 -13.79 -5.25
C ASP A 16 25.49 -15.28 -4.91
N GLY A 17 26.06 -16.07 -5.82
CA GLY A 17 26.43 -17.45 -5.59
C GLY A 17 25.29 -18.48 -5.49
N ALA A 18 24.03 -18.05 -5.54
CA ALA A 18 22.88 -18.94 -5.52
C ALA A 18 22.59 -19.50 -6.92
N ALA A 19 22.07 -20.75 -6.98
CA ALA A 19 21.56 -21.31 -8.24
C ALA A 19 20.30 -20.54 -8.67
N ALA A 20 20.48 -19.51 -9.50
CA ALA A 20 19.45 -18.55 -9.84
C ALA A 20 18.12 -19.19 -10.28
N ALA A 21 18.17 -20.25 -11.09
CA ALA A 21 16.96 -20.93 -11.59
C ALA A 21 16.11 -21.58 -10.48
N MET A 22 16.70 -21.92 -9.34
CA MET A 22 16.00 -22.58 -8.22
C MET A 22 15.60 -21.60 -7.11
N ARG A 23 16.15 -20.39 -7.15
CA ARG A 23 15.89 -19.37 -6.14
C ARG A 23 14.53 -18.72 -6.37
N PRO A 24 13.70 -18.47 -5.34
CA PRO A 24 12.46 -17.73 -5.50
C PRO A 24 12.69 -16.33 -6.07
N VAL A 25 11.72 -15.81 -6.81
CA VAL A 25 11.67 -14.41 -7.24
C VAL A 25 10.33 -13.80 -6.86
N THR A 26 10.37 -12.62 -6.25
CA THR A 26 9.18 -11.88 -5.84
C THR A 26 9.11 -10.55 -6.58
N PHE A 27 7.96 -10.29 -7.23
CA PHE A 27 7.67 -9.04 -7.90
C PHE A 27 6.87 -8.14 -6.97
N PHE A 28 7.45 -6.99 -6.62
CA PHE A 28 6.89 -6.02 -5.67
C PHE A 28 6.35 -4.81 -6.41
N TYR A 29 5.17 -4.36 -6.03
CA TYR A 29 4.57 -3.14 -6.54
C TYR A 29 3.63 -2.48 -5.54
N ASN A 30 3.75 -1.16 -5.41
CA ASN A 30 2.85 -0.34 -4.62
C ASN A 30 1.53 -0.09 -5.37
N GLY A 31 0.60 0.44 -4.63
CA GLY A 31 -0.74 0.76 -5.10
C GLY A 31 -0.93 2.22 -5.51
N GLY A 32 -1.80 2.89 -4.83
CA GLY A 32 -2.33 4.20 -5.13
C GLY A 32 -3.79 4.09 -5.58
N PRO A 33 -4.11 3.94 -6.89
CA PRO A 33 -3.23 3.87 -8.05
C PRO A 33 -2.40 5.14 -8.28
N GLY A 34 -1.18 4.98 -8.81
CA GLY A 34 -0.30 6.10 -9.15
C GLY A 34 0.98 6.20 -8.30
N SER A 35 1.21 5.29 -7.35
CA SER A 35 2.46 5.25 -6.58
C SER A 35 3.53 4.42 -7.28
N ALA A 36 4.76 4.95 -7.30
CA ALA A 36 5.94 4.17 -7.63
C ALA A 36 6.27 3.18 -6.52
N SER A 37 6.97 2.10 -6.84
CA SER A 37 7.29 1.03 -5.87
C SER A 37 8.42 1.40 -4.90
N VAL A 38 8.75 2.67 -4.77
CA VAL A 38 9.79 3.21 -3.89
C VAL A 38 9.52 2.92 -2.41
N TRP A 39 8.25 2.88 -1.99
CA TRP A 39 7.87 2.62 -0.60
C TRP A 39 8.20 1.19 -0.18
N LEU A 40 7.94 0.21 -1.04
CA LEU A 40 8.34 -1.18 -0.80
C LEU A 40 9.84 -1.38 -1.03
N HIS A 41 10.44 -0.63 -1.96
CA HIS A 41 11.86 -0.73 -2.30
C HIS A 41 12.74 -0.10 -1.21
N LEU A 42 12.81 1.24 -1.18
CA LEU A 42 13.69 2.00 -0.28
C LEU A 42 13.07 2.26 1.10
N GLY A 43 11.77 2.03 1.24
CA GLY A 43 11.07 2.20 2.51
C GLY A 43 10.95 0.91 3.33
N SER A 44 11.10 -0.28 2.69
CA SER A 44 10.81 -1.55 3.37
C SER A 44 11.80 -2.68 3.05
N PHE A 45 11.70 -3.33 1.88
CA PHE A 45 12.28 -4.65 1.63
C PHE A 45 13.59 -4.67 0.84
N GLY A 46 14.00 -3.56 0.24
CA GLY A 46 15.28 -3.49 -0.47
C GLY A 46 16.48 -3.72 0.46
N PRO A 47 17.64 -4.14 -0.07
CA PRO A 47 18.84 -4.37 0.75
C PRO A 47 19.42 -3.09 1.35
N ARG A 48 18.97 -1.95 0.88
CA ARG A 48 19.19 -0.65 1.49
C ARG A 48 17.87 0.09 1.66
N ARG A 49 17.73 0.83 2.75
CA ARG A 49 16.54 1.65 3.04
C ARG A 49 16.91 3.06 3.43
N ILE A 50 15.96 3.97 3.23
CA ILE A 50 16.08 5.34 3.71
C ILE A 50 15.84 5.36 5.22
N ALA A 51 16.79 5.88 5.99
CA ALA A 51 16.64 6.06 7.43
C ALA A 51 15.87 7.35 7.71
N THR A 52 14.55 7.23 7.76
CA THR A 52 13.65 8.29 8.22
C THR A 52 13.53 8.20 9.74
N GLY A 53 13.94 8.96 10.60
CA GLY A 53 13.74 8.81 12.06
C GLY A 53 12.26 8.53 12.39
N VAL A 54 11.95 7.33 12.85
CA VAL A 54 10.60 6.96 13.30
C VAL A 54 10.45 7.38 14.77
N PRO A 55 9.34 8.02 15.19
CA PRO A 55 8.15 8.38 14.41
C PRO A 55 8.23 9.74 13.69
N SER A 56 9.34 10.42 13.75
CA SER A 56 9.50 11.76 13.19
C SER A 56 10.28 11.73 11.87
N THR A 57 9.76 12.40 10.86
CA THR A 57 10.44 12.66 9.58
C THR A 57 11.19 13.98 9.60
N SER A 58 11.39 14.58 10.78
CA SER A 58 12.03 15.90 10.97
C SER A 58 13.57 15.88 10.95
N GLY A 59 14.17 14.75 10.54
CA GLY A 59 15.63 14.66 10.37
C GLY A 59 16.15 15.58 9.26
N ALA A 60 17.46 15.88 9.32
CA ALA A 60 18.13 16.65 8.27
C ALA A 60 18.07 15.92 6.93
N GLN A 61 17.63 16.60 5.87
CA GLN A 61 17.66 16.08 4.52
C GLN A 61 19.02 16.35 3.85
N PRO A 62 19.47 15.47 2.91
CA PRO A 62 18.81 14.23 2.50
C PRO A 62 18.91 13.13 3.56
N PHE A 63 17.86 12.32 3.69
CA PHE A 63 17.88 11.16 4.59
C PHE A 63 18.96 10.16 4.15
N PRO A 64 19.76 9.61 5.08
CA PRO A 64 20.81 8.66 4.72
C PRO A 64 20.24 7.34 4.22
N LEU A 65 20.92 6.75 3.24
CA LEU A 65 20.66 5.40 2.76
C LEU A 65 21.52 4.42 3.56
N VAL A 66 20.88 3.57 4.35
CA VAL A 66 21.55 2.60 5.24
C VAL A 66 21.33 1.17 4.77
N VAL A 67 22.14 0.23 5.27
CA VAL A 67 21.92 -1.19 5.10
C VAL A 67 20.60 -1.58 5.78
N ASN A 68 19.86 -2.47 5.17
CA ASN A 68 18.59 -2.97 5.68
C ASN A 68 18.74 -4.44 6.09
N ASP A 69 18.90 -4.68 7.38
CA ASP A 69 19.02 -6.02 7.94
C ASP A 69 17.70 -6.82 7.90
N GLU A 70 16.57 -6.14 7.59
CA GLU A 70 15.25 -6.75 7.42
C GLU A 70 14.89 -6.97 5.93
N SER A 71 15.88 -6.90 5.04
CA SER A 71 15.67 -7.17 3.61
C SER A 71 15.26 -8.62 3.40
N LEU A 72 14.36 -8.85 2.45
CA LEU A 72 13.96 -10.20 2.03
C LEU A 72 14.94 -10.85 1.05
N LEU A 73 16.08 -10.20 0.75
CA LEU A 73 17.04 -10.71 -0.24
C LEU A 73 17.70 -12.04 0.17
N ASP A 74 17.69 -12.38 1.44
CA ASP A 74 18.17 -13.69 1.94
C ASP A 74 17.25 -14.85 1.54
N THR A 75 15.95 -14.60 1.34
CA THR A 75 14.93 -15.62 1.07
C THR A 75 14.46 -15.65 -0.39
N THR A 76 14.45 -14.52 -1.07
CA THR A 76 13.95 -14.37 -2.44
C THR A 76 14.71 -13.28 -3.18
N ASP A 77 14.85 -13.41 -4.50
CA ASP A 77 15.28 -12.29 -5.32
C ASP A 77 14.15 -11.27 -5.44
N LEU A 78 14.50 -9.98 -5.48
CA LEU A 78 13.55 -8.89 -5.37
C LEU A 78 13.46 -8.13 -6.69
N VAL A 79 12.25 -7.93 -7.21
CA VAL A 79 12.01 -7.14 -8.42
C VAL A 79 10.95 -6.08 -8.11
N PHE A 80 11.38 -4.83 -7.92
CA PHE A 80 10.49 -3.70 -7.64
C PHE A 80 10.10 -3.03 -8.94
N VAL A 81 8.81 -3.08 -9.29
CA VAL A 81 8.30 -2.65 -10.61
C VAL A 81 7.42 -1.42 -10.46
N ASN A 82 7.68 -0.39 -11.25
CA ASN A 82 6.83 0.80 -11.31
C ASN A 82 5.74 0.62 -12.39
N ALA A 83 4.48 0.86 -12.02
CA ALA A 83 3.39 0.92 -12.99
C ALA A 83 3.58 2.07 -13.99
N VAL A 84 3.03 1.93 -15.19
CA VAL A 84 3.11 3.00 -16.21
C VAL A 84 2.44 4.29 -15.72
N GLY A 85 3.17 5.39 -15.83
CA GLY A 85 2.78 6.70 -15.30
C GLY A 85 3.22 6.95 -13.86
N THR A 86 4.06 6.04 -13.29
CA THR A 86 4.66 6.21 -11.96
C THR A 86 6.17 6.13 -12.03
N GLY A 87 6.86 6.85 -11.16
CA GLY A 87 8.30 6.88 -11.11
C GLY A 87 8.91 7.17 -12.48
N LEU A 88 9.74 6.25 -13.00
CA LEU A 88 10.38 6.37 -14.30
C LEU A 88 9.69 5.53 -15.40
N SER A 89 8.54 4.92 -15.11
CA SER A 89 7.74 4.17 -16.09
C SER A 89 6.82 5.08 -16.87
N GLN A 90 6.80 4.96 -18.19
CA GLN A 90 6.00 5.84 -19.04
C GLN A 90 5.57 5.18 -20.34
N ALA A 91 4.49 5.70 -20.90
CA ALA A 91 4.03 5.34 -22.23
C ALA A 91 5.03 5.79 -23.30
N ILE A 92 5.08 5.04 -24.42
CA ILE A 92 5.81 5.39 -25.64
C ILE A 92 4.82 5.98 -26.64
N ARG A 93 5.14 7.13 -27.24
CA ARG A 93 4.28 7.76 -28.27
C ARG A 93 3.94 6.77 -29.39
N PRO A 94 2.70 6.79 -29.91
CA PRO A 94 1.64 7.80 -29.74
C PRO A 94 0.77 7.62 -28.47
N PHE A 95 1.02 6.61 -27.64
CA PHE A 95 0.27 6.36 -26.41
C PHE A 95 0.57 7.42 -25.33
N SER A 96 -0.36 7.60 -24.41
CA SER A 96 -0.20 8.39 -23.20
C SER A 96 -0.23 7.48 -21.96
N ASN A 97 0.27 7.92 -20.79
CA ASN A 97 0.17 7.15 -19.56
C ASN A 97 -1.28 6.77 -19.24
N ARG A 98 -2.22 7.67 -19.53
CA ARG A 98 -3.65 7.46 -19.30
C ARG A 98 -4.20 6.28 -20.09
N SER A 99 -3.62 5.93 -21.22
CA SER A 99 -4.03 4.76 -22.03
C SER A 99 -3.85 3.42 -21.29
N PHE A 100 -3.04 3.43 -20.22
CA PHE A 100 -2.70 2.24 -19.42
C PHE A 100 -3.28 2.29 -18.00
N TRP A 101 -4.18 3.24 -17.70
CA TRP A 101 -4.86 3.31 -16.42
C TRP A 101 -6.15 2.48 -16.45
N GLY A 102 -6.35 1.71 -15.43
CA GLY A 102 -7.45 0.78 -15.30
C GLY A 102 -6.91 -0.61 -14.93
N VAL A 103 -7.63 -1.32 -14.08
CA VAL A 103 -7.12 -2.56 -13.45
C VAL A 103 -6.68 -3.60 -14.48
N ASP A 104 -7.50 -3.82 -15.50
CA ASP A 104 -7.23 -4.88 -16.50
C ASP A 104 -6.02 -4.56 -17.39
N VAL A 105 -5.93 -3.31 -17.87
CA VAL A 105 -4.83 -2.87 -18.75
C VAL A 105 -3.52 -2.79 -17.97
N ASP A 106 -3.56 -2.26 -16.75
CA ASP A 106 -2.43 -2.18 -15.84
C ASP A 106 -1.90 -3.60 -15.52
N ALA A 107 -2.78 -4.51 -15.11
CA ALA A 107 -2.40 -5.90 -14.85
C ALA A 107 -1.85 -6.62 -16.10
N ALA A 108 -2.37 -6.34 -17.29
CA ALA A 108 -1.85 -6.90 -18.54
C ALA A 108 -0.41 -6.44 -18.82
N LEU A 109 -0.08 -5.17 -18.56
CA LEU A 109 1.28 -4.68 -18.68
C LEU A 109 2.25 -5.37 -17.69
N PHE A 110 1.80 -5.55 -16.45
CA PHE A 110 2.59 -6.31 -15.46
C PHE A 110 2.80 -7.76 -15.88
N ARG A 111 1.77 -8.43 -16.46
CA ARG A 111 1.93 -9.77 -17.04
C ARG A 111 3.02 -9.78 -18.10
N ASP A 112 2.95 -8.87 -19.07
CA ASP A 112 3.91 -8.80 -20.17
C ASP A 112 5.32 -8.49 -19.67
N PHE A 113 5.45 -7.61 -18.68
CA PHE A 113 6.72 -7.32 -18.02
C PHE A 113 7.28 -8.59 -17.35
N ILE A 114 6.48 -9.28 -16.52
CA ILE A 114 6.93 -10.46 -15.75
C ILE A 114 7.35 -11.58 -16.70
N VAL A 115 6.57 -11.89 -17.73
CA VAL A 115 6.92 -12.90 -18.73
C VAL A 115 8.27 -12.59 -19.36
N ARG A 116 8.45 -11.37 -19.87
CA ARG A 116 9.71 -10.93 -20.49
C ARG A 116 10.88 -10.90 -19.52
N TRP A 117 10.64 -10.47 -18.29
CA TRP A 117 11.68 -10.46 -17.26
C TRP A 117 12.17 -11.87 -16.94
N LEU A 118 11.24 -12.83 -16.75
CA LEU A 118 11.57 -14.24 -16.51
C LEU A 118 12.38 -14.85 -17.66
N GLU A 119 11.99 -14.56 -18.90
CA GLU A 119 12.70 -15.01 -20.11
C GLU A 119 14.10 -14.41 -20.21
N ALA A 120 14.21 -13.11 -20.06
CA ALA A 120 15.48 -12.38 -20.19
C ALA A 120 16.52 -12.78 -19.14
N HIS A 121 16.06 -13.24 -17.96
CA HIS A 121 16.95 -13.63 -16.86
C HIS A 121 17.04 -15.15 -16.65
N GLY A 122 16.44 -15.96 -17.52
CA GLY A 122 16.48 -17.42 -17.42
C GLY A 122 15.81 -17.97 -16.15
N ARG A 123 14.71 -17.32 -15.70
CA ARG A 123 14.06 -17.59 -14.42
C ARG A 123 12.71 -18.33 -14.55
N GLN A 124 12.49 -19.02 -15.68
CA GLN A 124 11.23 -19.73 -15.94
C GLN A 124 10.97 -20.91 -14.99
N ALA A 125 12.04 -21.46 -14.39
CA ALA A 125 11.93 -22.55 -13.43
C ALA A 125 11.87 -22.06 -11.95
N SER A 126 12.12 -20.78 -11.69
CA SER A 126 12.12 -20.22 -10.35
C SER A 126 10.72 -20.24 -9.72
N PRO A 127 10.57 -20.51 -8.42
CA PRO A 127 9.35 -20.21 -7.68
C PRO A 127 9.02 -18.72 -7.75
N ARG A 128 7.76 -18.37 -8.00
CA ARG A 128 7.32 -17.01 -8.33
C ARG A 128 6.26 -16.51 -7.38
N TYR A 129 6.51 -15.31 -6.84
CA TYR A 129 5.63 -14.65 -5.89
C TYR A 129 5.27 -13.24 -6.38
N LEU A 130 4.06 -12.82 -6.10
CA LEU A 130 3.59 -11.45 -6.30
C LEU A 130 3.39 -10.78 -4.94
N TYR A 131 3.87 -9.57 -4.79
CA TYR A 131 3.68 -8.75 -3.60
C TYR A 131 3.01 -7.43 -3.98
N GLY A 132 1.72 -7.31 -3.67
CA GLY A 132 0.92 -6.12 -3.96
C GLY A 132 0.49 -5.39 -2.71
N GLU A 133 0.77 -4.09 -2.64
CA GLU A 133 0.33 -3.23 -1.55
C GLU A 133 -0.84 -2.35 -2.01
N SER A 134 -1.89 -2.21 -1.15
CA SER A 134 -3.03 -1.31 -1.35
C SER A 134 -3.80 -1.63 -2.66
N TYR A 135 -3.87 -0.70 -3.64
CA TYR A 135 -4.39 -0.98 -4.99
C TYR A 135 -3.62 -2.11 -5.70
N GLY A 136 -2.40 -2.41 -5.28
CA GLY A 136 -1.69 -3.62 -5.70
C GLY A 136 -2.47 -4.91 -5.44
N GLY A 137 -3.42 -4.93 -4.50
CA GLY A 137 -4.32 -6.06 -4.25
C GLY A 137 -5.21 -6.39 -5.45
N PRO A 138 -6.10 -5.49 -5.91
CA PRO A 138 -6.87 -5.67 -7.14
C PRO A 138 -6.00 -5.99 -8.36
N ARG A 139 -4.88 -5.28 -8.54
CA ARG A 139 -3.89 -5.61 -9.59
C ARG A 139 -3.44 -7.05 -9.48
N THR A 140 -3.04 -7.52 -8.28
CA THR A 140 -2.57 -8.89 -8.07
C THR A 140 -3.63 -9.93 -8.42
N ALA A 141 -4.89 -9.71 -8.09
CA ALA A 141 -5.97 -10.64 -8.38
C ALA A 141 -6.15 -10.85 -9.90
N VAL A 142 -6.17 -9.74 -10.67
CA VAL A 142 -6.29 -9.80 -12.13
C VAL A 142 -5.00 -10.34 -12.76
N LEU A 143 -3.84 -9.86 -12.31
CA LEU A 143 -2.52 -10.27 -12.79
C LEU A 143 -2.28 -11.76 -12.60
N ALA A 144 -2.62 -12.32 -11.44
CA ALA A 144 -2.48 -13.75 -11.17
C ALA A 144 -3.25 -14.59 -12.19
N ARG A 145 -4.52 -14.24 -12.46
CA ARG A 145 -5.32 -14.90 -13.48
C ARG A 145 -4.70 -14.79 -14.88
N LEU A 146 -4.15 -13.61 -15.23
CA LEU A 146 -3.54 -13.40 -16.54
C LEU A 146 -2.23 -14.19 -16.69
N LEU A 147 -1.40 -14.27 -15.64
CA LEU A 147 -0.17 -15.07 -15.64
C LEU A 147 -0.47 -16.56 -15.74
N GLU A 148 -1.40 -17.08 -14.96
CA GLU A 148 -1.84 -18.49 -15.05
C GLU A 148 -2.38 -18.81 -16.44
N SER A 149 -3.17 -17.93 -17.03
CA SER A 149 -3.67 -18.09 -18.41
C SER A 149 -2.56 -18.04 -19.47
N ALA A 150 -1.44 -17.39 -19.18
CA ALA A 150 -0.26 -17.37 -20.02
C ALA A 150 0.72 -18.54 -19.74
N GLY A 151 0.35 -19.50 -18.91
CA GLY A 151 1.17 -20.65 -18.53
C GLY A 151 2.28 -20.32 -17.49
N VAL A 152 2.22 -19.16 -16.86
CA VAL A 152 3.13 -18.76 -15.79
C VAL A 152 2.50 -19.10 -14.45
N ARG A 153 2.86 -20.25 -13.90
CA ARG A 153 2.41 -20.67 -12.57
C ARG A 153 2.98 -19.78 -11.48
N LEU A 154 2.16 -19.43 -10.49
CA LEU A 154 2.55 -18.72 -9.28
C LEU A 154 2.60 -19.65 -8.07
N ASP A 155 3.59 -19.45 -7.20
CA ASP A 155 3.78 -20.21 -5.98
C ASP A 155 3.18 -19.49 -4.75
N GLY A 156 2.94 -18.18 -4.85
CA GLY A 156 2.25 -17.44 -3.80
C GLY A 156 1.90 -15.99 -4.14
N LEU A 157 0.92 -15.47 -3.41
CA LEU A 157 0.47 -14.09 -3.47
C LEU A 157 0.56 -13.47 -2.08
N ILE A 158 1.16 -12.31 -1.97
CA ILE A 158 1.23 -11.53 -0.73
C ILE A 158 0.46 -10.23 -0.96
N LEU A 159 -0.56 -10.02 -0.16
CA LEU A 159 -1.45 -8.85 -0.24
C LEU A 159 -1.29 -8.03 1.04
N GLN A 160 -0.57 -6.93 0.96
CA GLN A 160 -0.39 -5.99 2.06
C GLN A 160 -1.47 -4.92 2.01
N SER A 161 -2.30 -4.84 3.06
CA SER A 161 -3.36 -3.83 3.19
C SER A 161 -4.17 -3.62 1.90
N PRO A 162 -4.70 -4.70 1.27
CA PRO A 162 -5.26 -4.62 -0.07
C PRO A 162 -6.58 -3.82 -0.08
N ALA A 163 -6.71 -2.89 -1.02
CA ALA A 163 -7.94 -2.14 -1.26
C ALA A 163 -8.83 -2.91 -2.27
N MET A 164 -9.38 -4.05 -1.85
CA MET A 164 -10.13 -4.95 -2.74
C MET A 164 -11.50 -4.40 -3.16
N ASP A 165 -12.13 -3.61 -2.31
CA ASP A 165 -13.42 -2.96 -2.60
C ASP A 165 -13.40 -1.51 -2.12
N TYR A 166 -13.29 -0.59 -3.07
CA TYR A 166 -13.33 0.84 -2.78
C TYR A 166 -14.70 1.33 -2.30
N ASN A 167 -15.77 0.60 -2.59
CA ASN A 167 -17.11 0.99 -2.15
C ASN A 167 -17.34 0.66 -0.67
N SER A 168 -16.62 -0.32 -0.12
CA SER A 168 -16.68 -0.68 1.29
C SER A 168 -15.68 0.10 2.17
N ASN A 169 -14.78 0.88 1.57
CA ASN A 169 -13.80 1.70 2.29
C ASN A 169 -14.42 3.01 2.78
N CYS A 170 -14.40 3.23 4.09
CA CYS A 170 -14.85 4.51 4.65
C CYS A 170 -13.94 5.66 4.17
N GLY A 171 -14.52 6.83 3.89
CA GLY A 171 -13.78 8.03 3.49
C GLY A 171 -13.30 8.06 2.03
N VAL A 172 -13.45 6.99 1.26
CA VAL A 172 -13.06 6.96 -0.17
C VAL A 172 -14.12 7.57 -1.07
N SER A 173 -15.39 7.41 -0.72
CA SER A 173 -16.50 7.98 -1.47
C SER A 173 -17.47 8.68 -0.53
N ILE A 174 -17.79 9.93 -0.83
CA ILE A 174 -18.80 10.72 -0.09
C ILE A 174 -20.23 10.20 -0.32
N THR A 175 -20.43 9.36 -1.32
CA THR A 175 -21.73 8.78 -1.66
C THR A 175 -22.00 7.45 -0.95
N ASN A 176 -20.98 6.73 -0.52
CA ASN A 176 -21.17 5.55 0.29
C ASN A 176 -21.36 5.95 1.76
N ARG A 177 -22.44 5.45 2.36
CA ARG A 177 -22.77 5.71 3.76
C ARG A 177 -22.02 4.78 4.72
N ILE A 178 -20.71 4.65 4.52
CA ILE A 178 -19.87 3.78 5.36
C ILE A 178 -19.26 4.60 6.49
N SER A 179 -19.52 4.14 7.71
CA SER A 179 -19.03 4.78 8.91
C SER A 179 -17.52 4.59 9.09
N CYS A 180 -16.79 5.70 9.29
CA CYS A 180 -15.39 5.67 9.73
C CYS A 180 -15.23 5.66 11.25
N ALA A 181 -16.31 5.47 12.02
CA ALA A 181 -16.28 5.54 13.48
C ALA A 181 -15.24 4.59 14.10
N GLY A 182 -14.98 3.43 13.49
CA GLY A 182 -13.97 2.47 13.94
C GLY A 182 -12.53 3.00 13.95
N ASN A 183 -12.26 4.12 13.31
CA ASN A 183 -10.93 4.76 13.32
C ASN A 183 -10.67 5.63 14.57
N LEU A 184 -11.71 5.93 15.36
CA LEU A 184 -11.58 6.80 16.53
C LEU A 184 -10.50 6.37 17.53
N PRO A 185 -10.39 5.08 17.92
CA PRO A 185 -9.33 4.66 18.85
C PRO A 185 -7.92 4.96 18.32
N THR A 186 -7.69 4.76 17.02
CA THR A 186 -6.40 5.07 16.39
C THR A 186 -6.10 6.57 16.41
N TYR A 187 -7.06 7.41 16.02
CA TYR A 187 -6.88 8.86 16.07
C TYR A 187 -6.66 9.38 17.49
N ALA A 188 -7.37 8.83 18.46
CA ALA A 188 -7.19 9.19 19.87
C ALA A 188 -5.79 8.83 20.38
N LEU A 189 -5.29 7.62 20.07
CA LEU A 189 -3.92 7.21 20.44
C LEU A 189 -2.86 8.07 19.75
N VAL A 190 -3.01 8.40 18.48
CA VAL A 190 -2.10 9.32 17.78
C VAL A 190 -2.13 10.69 18.46
N GLY A 191 -3.31 11.22 18.76
CA GLY A 191 -3.45 12.47 19.51
C GLY A 191 -2.77 12.41 20.87
N ALA A 192 -2.99 11.34 21.64
CA ALA A 192 -2.36 11.15 22.96
C ALA A 192 -0.84 11.05 22.87
N TRP A 193 -0.30 10.34 21.87
CA TRP A 193 1.15 10.31 21.59
C TRP A 193 1.74 11.72 21.41
N HIS A 194 1.03 12.57 20.69
CA HIS A 194 1.41 13.95 20.46
C HIS A 194 0.98 14.91 21.59
N ARG A 195 0.38 14.41 22.67
CA ARG A 195 -0.09 15.21 23.83
C ARG A 195 -1.13 16.29 23.48
N LEU A 196 -1.99 15.99 22.50
CA LEU A 196 -3.00 16.91 21.98
C LEU A 196 -4.36 16.85 22.71
N PRO A 197 -4.85 15.71 23.26
CA PRO A 197 -6.13 15.63 23.96
C PRO A 197 -6.20 16.55 25.19
N SER A 198 -7.38 17.06 25.47
CA SER A 198 -7.66 17.86 26.67
C SER A 198 -8.94 17.33 27.35
N PRO A 199 -8.84 16.78 28.58
CA PRO A 199 -7.62 16.63 29.39
C PRO A 199 -6.59 15.68 28.75
N PRO A 200 -5.28 15.79 29.11
CA PRO A 200 -4.25 14.90 28.62
C PRO A 200 -4.57 13.44 28.90
N ALA A 201 -4.34 12.58 27.93
CA ALA A 201 -4.53 11.13 28.02
C ALA A 201 -3.21 10.41 27.69
N PRO A 202 -2.91 9.28 28.35
CA PRO A 202 -1.75 8.47 28.00
C PRO A 202 -2.00 7.71 26.67
N ALA A 203 -0.93 7.52 25.88
CA ALA A 203 -1.00 6.67 24.66
C ALA A 203 -0.74 5.21 25.04
N ASP A 204 -1.68 4.57 25.73
CA ASP A 204 -1.57 3.21 26.25
C ASP A 204 -2.78 2.33 25.91
N ASP A 205 -2.69 1.05 26.27
CA ASP A 205 -3.76 0.07 26.03
C ASP A 205 -5.05 0.39 26.79
N ALA A 206 -4.96 1.02 27.95
CA ALA A 206 -6.13 1.39 28.74
C ALA A 206 -6.91 2.51 28.03
N TYR A 207 -6.22 3.51 27.52
CA TYR A 207 -6.85 4.56 26.72
C TYR A 207 -7.41 4.02 25.40
N ALA A 208 -6.68 3.11 24.75
CA ALA A 208 -7.17 2.43 23.56
C ALA A 208 -8.47 1.65 23.84
N ALA A 209 -8.55 0.94 24.97
CA ALA A 209 -9.75 0.22 25.38
C ALA A 209 -10.93 1.19 25.64
N ALA A 210 -10.69 2.26 26.38
CA ALA A 210 -11.71 3.29 26.64
C ALA A 210 -12.24 3.91 25.34
N MET A 211 -11.37 4.16 24.37
CA MET A 211 -11.78 4.70 23.06
C MET A 211 -12.54 3.69 22.22
N ARG A 212 -12.26 2.39 22.33
CA ARG A 212 -13.11 1.34 21.70
C ARG A 212 -14.51 1.33 22.31
N ASP A 213 -14.62 1.47 23.64
CA ASP A 213 -15.92 1.55 24.30
C ASP A 213 -16.70 2.81 23.88
N VAL A 214 -16.03 3.96 23.86
CA VAL A 214 -16.61 5.21 23.33
C VAL A 214 -17.05 5.06 21.87
N THR A 215 -16.27 4.38 21.05
CA THR A 215 -16.63 4.13 19.66
C THR A 215 -17.88 3.27 19.55
N ARG A 216 -17.97 2.20 20.35
CA ARG A 216 -19.11 1.28 20.33
C ARG A 216 -20.39 1.93 20.86
N ASP A 217 -20.29 2.63 21.99
CA ASP A 217 -21.46 3.01 22.79
C ASP A 217 -21.93 4.46 22.52
N VAL A 218 -21.08 5.29 21.98
CA VAL A 218 -21.34 6.73 21.80
C VAL A 218 -21.12 7.18 20.35
N TYR A 219 -19.89 7.12 19.86
CA TYR A 219 -19.52 7.73 18.58
C TYR A 219 -20.11 6.97 17.39
N GLY A 220 -20.03 5.65 17.39
CA GLY A 220 -20.58 4.81 16.33
C GLY A 220 -22.08 5.00 16.14
N PRO A 221 -22.91 4.91 17.20
CA PRO A 221 -24.33 5.21 17.11
C PRO A 221 -24.65 6.62 16.59
N ALA A 222 -23.91 7.64 17.05
CA ALA A 222 -24.12 9.02 16.59
C ALA A 222 -23.79 9.17 15.07
N VAL A 223 -22.71 8.56 14.62
CA VAL A 223 -22.34 8.56 13.17
C VAL A 223 -23.38 7.78 12.35
N GLN A 224 -23.87 6.65 12.82
CA GLN A 224 -24.91 5.88 12.13
C GLN A 224 -26.22 6.68 12.03
N ALA A 225 -26.63 7.35 13.08
CA ALA A 225 -27.80 8.22 13.10
C ALA A 225 -27.66 9.35 12.05
N LEU A 226 -26.49 10.01 12.01
CA LEU A 226 -26.18 11.06 11.03
C LEU A 226 -26.25 10.51 9.60
N LEU A 227 -25.63 9.37 9.33
CA LEU A 227 -25.70 8.71 8.01
C LEU A 227 -27.12 8.30 7.65
N GLY A 228 -27.97 8.04 8.63
CA GLY A 228 -29.40 7.78 8.48
C GLY A 228 -30.26 9.03 8.25
N GLY A 229 -29.65 10.23 8.30
CA GLY A 229 -30.35 11.50 8.10
C GLY A 229 -30.85 12.18 9.39
N ALA A 230 -30.43 11.69 10.58
CA ALA A 230 -30.70 12.37 11.82
C ALA A 230 -29.96 13.72 11.92
N PRO A 231 -30.48 14.69 12.70
CA PRO A 231 -29.76 15.93 12.94
C PRO A 231 -28.39 15.69 13.57
N PHE A 232 -27.43 16.54 13.22
CA PHE A 232 -26.08 16.48 13.78
C PHE A 232 -26.09 16.83 15.28
N GLU A 233 -25.47 15.99 16.11
CA GLU A 233 -25.33 16.25 17.54
C GLU A 233 -24.30 17.37 17.78
N SER A 234 -24.74 18.53 18.24
CA SER A 234 -23.90 19.74 18.37
C SER A 234 -22.72 19.60 19.35
N THR A 235 -22.75 18.64 20.28
CA THR A 235 -21.69 18.40 21.24
C THR A 235 -20.60 17.47 20.72
N LEU A 236 -20.86 16.73 19.65
CA LEU A 236 -19.97 15.71 19.13
C LEU A 236 -18.60 16.25 18.69
N PRO A 237 -18.49 17.41 18.00
CA PRO A 237 -17.19 17.97 17.62
C PRO A 237 -16.30 18.28 18.81
N SER A 238 -16.84 18.89 19.86
CA SER A 238 -16.09 19.22 21.08
C SER A 238 -15.63 17.95 21.80
N ARG A 239 -16.43 16.90 21.82
CA ARG A 239 -16.06 15.60 22.40
C ARG A 239 -14.94 14.93 21.59
N LEU A 240 -15.04 14.95 20.25
CA LEU A 240 -14.00 14.44 19.38
C LEU A 240 -12.68 15.20 19.57
N ALA A 241 -12.74 16.53 19.64
CA ALA A 241 -11.57 17.35 19.93
C ALA A 241 -10.94 16.97 21.28
N GLY A 242 -11.76 16.73 22.32
CA GLY A 242 -11.27 16.27 23.62
C GLY A 242 -10.56 14.93 23.56
N TRP A 243 -11.07 13.97 22.80
CA TRP A 243 -10.49 12.63 22.70
C TRP A 243 -9.27 12.56 21.77
N THR A 244 -9.25 13.31 20.70
CA THR A 244 -8.22 13.19 19.66
C THR A 244 -7.23 14.36 19.65
N GLY A 245 -7.59 15.49 20.26
CA GLY A 245 -6.85 16.73 20.14
C GLY A 245 -7.00 17.42 18.77
N SER A 246 -7.88 16.92 17.90
CA SER A 246 -8.20 17.59 16.64
C SER A 246 -8.94 18.90 16.92
N PRO A 247 -8.74 19.97 16.14
CA PRO A 247 -9.54 21.18 16.27
C PRO A 247 -11.04 20.86 16.14
N ALA A 248 -11.87 21.42 17.04
CA ALA A 248 -13.30 21.39 16.84
C ALA A 248 -13.63 22.28 15.61
N ALA A 249 -14.31 21.70 14.62
CA ALA A 249 -14.73 22.41 13.41
C ALA A 249 -15.93 23.33 13.67
#